data_3035682efedc4d39a66f636a5dd1b7f3
#
_entry.id   3035682efedc4d39a66f636a5dd1b7f3
#
_cell.length_a   1.000
_cell.length_b   1.000
_cell.length_c   1.000
_cell.angle_alpha   90.00
_cell.angle_beta   90.00
_cell.angle_gamma   90.00
#
_symmetry.space_group_name_H-M   'P 1'
#
loop_
_entity.id
_entity.type
_entity.pdbx_description
1 polymer ?
#
loop_
_entity_poly.entity_id
_entity_poly.type
_entity_poly.pdbx_seq_one_letter_code
_entity_poly.pdbx_strand_id
1 'polypeptide(L)'
;QCNQPEKGKKIPFTVKEPDWPHKIKEQLQKIKKESLAYFGQSPVWKKVLRGFREKYSSYGRFGGKVVLKNLKSQEIEELEGFFGKSFHGQKSVTVSAEKFRQALEASRYKDITPEYLLENFFGEPLLGKQEQKLLREQEKEKIWQKFLKDYKGTEIEKAAELLRNIVKDSDSQELAEWDRALRLGAEMYNHLPYRQSDKLYLAVFAAMLTGNPHAFDNGTTAGNFLYQII
;
A
#
# COMPACT_ATOMS: atom_id res chain seq x y z
N GLN A 1 -4.08 -20.67 -38.27
CA GLN A 1 -4.73 -20.19 -37.04
C GLN A 1 -3.69 -20.31 -35.95
N CYS A 2 -3.10 -19.17 -35.57
CA CYS A 2 -2.05 -19.09 -34.54
C CYS A 2 -2.74 -18.79 -33.21
N ASN A 3 -2.77 -19.79 -32.30
CA ASN A 3 -3.21 -19.59 -30.91
C ASN A 3 -2.18 -18.76 -30.18
N GLN A 4 -2.54 -17.56 -29.76
CA GLN A 4 -1.78 -16.78 -28.79
C GLN A 4 -2.02 -17.36 -27.39
N PRO A 5 -0.96 -17.57 -26.57
CA PRO A 5 -1.14 -18.00 -25.21
C PRO A 5 -1.74 -16.91 -24.35
N GLU A 6 -2.81 -17.20 -23.64
CA GLU A 6 -3.42 -16.35 -22.61
C GLU A 6 -2.36 -15.92 -21.59
N LYS A 7 -2.20 -14.61 -21.42
CA LYS A 7 -1.32 -14.03 -20.39
C LYS A 7 -1.87 -14.43 -19.03
N GLY A 8 -1.19 -15.38 -18.41
CA GLY A 8 -1.58 -15.97 -17.13
C GLY A 8 -1.80 -14.95 -16.02
N LYS A 9 -2.97 -14.99 -15.41
CA LYS A 9 -3.27 -14.40 -14.13
C LYS A 9 -2.27 -14.95 -13.10
N LYS A 10 -1.31 -14.14 -12.65
CA LYS A 10 -0.52 -14.47 -11.47
C LYS A 10 -1.43 -14.40 -10.26
N ILE A 11 -1.92 -15.56 -9.84
CA ILE A 11 -2.55 -15.76 -8.54
C ILE A 11 -1.51 -15.42 -7.48
N PRO A 12 -1.83 -14.65 -6.42
CA PRO A 12 -0.90 -14.45 -5.32
C PRO A 12 -0.47 -15.82 -4.80
N PHE A 13 0.83 -16.04 -4.79
CA PHE A 13 1.44 -17.33 -4.42
C PHE A 13 1.28 -17.48 -2.91
N THR A 14 0.12 -17.91 -2.46
CA THR A 14 -0.01 -18.55 -1.16
C THR A 14 0.62 -19.94 -1.31
N VAL A 15 1.89 -20.04 -0.96
CA VAL A 15 2.53 -21.35 -0.79
C VAL A 15 1.72 -22.06 0.28
N LYS A 16 0.89 -23.04 -0.13
CA LYS A 16 0.28 -23.96 0.83
C LYS A 16 1.42 -24.62 1.57
N GLU A 17 1.51 -24.39 2.88
CA GLU A 17 2.51 -25.08 3.70
C GLU A 17 2.33 -26.61 3.46
N PRO A 18 3.44 -27.34 3.25
CA PRO A 18 3.38 -28.77 3.10
C PRO A 18 2.70 -29.38 4.32
N ASP A 19 2.02 -30.51 4.15
CA ASP A 19 1.37 -31.20 5.26
C ASP A 19 2.41 -31.93 6.13
N TRP A 20 3.11 -31.15 6.92
CA TRP A 20 4.16 -31.64 7.82
C TRP A 20 3.55 -32.27 9.07
N PRO A 21 4.26 -33.25 9.68
CA PRO A 21 3.87 -33.83 10.97
C PRO A 21 3.67 -32.74 12.03
N HIS A 22 2.67 -32.92 12.91
CA HIS A 22 2.25 -31.95 13.92
C HIS A 22 3.42 -31.39 14.76
N LYS A 23 4.35 -32.26 15.19
CA LYS A 23 5.56 -31.87 15.94
C LYS A 23 6.45 -30.86 15.19
N ILE A 24 6.59 -31.01 13.87
CA ILE A 24 7.40 -30.12 13.04
C ILE A 24 6.69 -28.74 12.93
N LYS A 25 5.37 -28.74 12.75
CA LYS A 25 4.57 -27.52 12.73
C LYS A 25 4.69 -26.75 14.05
N GLU A 26 4.61 -27.42 15.19
CA GLU A 26 4.77 -26.81 16.51
C GLU A 26 6.18 -26.22 16.71
N GLN A 27 7.23 -26.97 16.35
CA GLN A 27 8.61 -26.48 16.43
C GLN A 27 8.82 -25.24 15.55
N LEU A 28 8.31 -25.24 14.33
CA LEU A 28 8.41 -24.10 13.43
C LEU A 28 7.66 -22.88 13.98
N GLN A 29 6.47 -23.07 14.53
CA GLN A 29 5.71 -21.99 15.17
C GLN A 29 6.46 -21.38 16.37
N LYS A 30 7.11 -22.24 17.17
CA LYS A 30 7.95 -21.79 18.27
C LYS A 30 9.13 -20.96 17.77
N ILE A 31 9.86 -21.43 16.77
CA ILE A 31 11.00 -20.72 16.16
C ILE A 31 10.54 -19.39 15.54
N LYS A 32 9.40 -19.39 14.85
CA LYS A 32 8.77 -18.19 14.29
C LYS A 32 8.52 -17.13 15.39
N LYS A 33 7.91 -17.51 16.50
CA LYS A 33 7.63 -16.63 17.64
C LYS A 33 8.92 -16.11 18.30
N GLU A 34 9.89 -17.00 18.53
CA GLU A 34 11.18 -16.65 19.14
C GLU A 34 11.99 -15.70 18.25
N SER A 35 11.96 -15.90 16.92
CA SER A 35 12.66 -15.00 15.99
C SER A 35 12.07 -13.59 16.02
N LEU A 36 10.76 -13.43 16.00
CA LEU A 36 10.11 -12.12 16.12
C LEU A 36 10.41 -11.45 17.48
N ALA A 37 10.43 -12.21 18.57
CA ALA A 37 10.79 -11.71 19.87
C ALA A 37 12.24 -11.23 19.91
N TYR A 38 13.19 -12.00 19.36
CA TYR A 38 14.61 -11.63 19.29
C TYR A 38 14.82 -10.33 18.51
N PHE A 39 14.29 -10.25 17.31
CA PHE A 39 14.41 -9.03 16.47
C PHE A 39 13.59 -7.84 17.03
N GLY A 40 12.61 -8.10 17.89
CA GLY A 40 11.82 -7.07 18.55
C GLY A 40 12.48 -6.44 19.79
N GLN A 41 13.49 -7.09 20.38
CA GLN A 41 14.12 -6.64 21.63
C GLN A 41 14.92 -5.36 21.49
N SER A 42 15.49 -5.12 20.31
CA SER A 42 16.40 -3.99 20.13
C SER A 42 15.99 -3.06 18.98
N PRO A 43 16.15 -1.74 19.18
CA PRO A 43 15.89 -0.73 18.16
C PRO A 43 16.70 -0.91 16.88
N VAL A 44 17.89 -1.50 16.95
CA VAL A 44 18.74 -1.69 15.77
C VAL A 44 18.10 -2.60 14.73
N TRP A 45 17.46 -3.67 15.16
CA TRP A 45 16.75 -4.59 14.26
C TRP A 45 15.58 -3.93 13.56
N LYS A 46 14.85 -3.06 14.27
CA LYS A 46 13.78 -2.28 13.64
C LYS A 46 14.34 -1.38 12.54
N LYS A 47 15.53 -0.77 12.73
CA LYS A 47 16.21 0.03 11.69
C LYS A 47 16.63 -0.84 10.49
N VAL A 48 17.25 -1.99 10.75
CA VAL A 48 17.68 -2.96 9.72
C VAL A 48 16.49 -3.47 8.90
N LEU A 49 15.48 -4.00 9.58
CA LEU A 49 14.30 -4.59 8.92
C LEU A 49 13.50 -3.53 8.16
N ARG A 50 13.34 -2.31 8.70
CA ARG A 50 12.69 -1.20 7.99
C ARG A 50 13.44 -0.86 6.70
N GLY A 51 14.77 -0.73 6.77
CA GLY A 51 15.58 -0.46 5.59
C GLY A 51 15.47 -1.56 4.52
N PHE A 52 15.43 -2.83 4.90
CA PHE A 52 15.17 -3.92 3.95
C PHE A 52 13.75 -3.92 3.41
N ARG A 53 12.75 -3.57 4.22
CA ARG A 53 11.37 -3.44 3.76
C ARG A 53 11.21 -2.35 2.71
N GLU A 54 11.84 -1.20 2.89
CA GLU A 54 11.87 -0.12 1.90
C GLU A 54 12.55 -0.56 0.59
N LYS A 55 13.64 -1.34 0.69
CA LYS A 55 14.29 -1.94 -0.49
C LYS A 55 13.39 -2.96 -1.18
N TYR A 56 12.72 -3.82 -0.41
CA TYR A 56 11.76 -4.77 -0.95
C TYR A 56 10.62 -4.06 -1.69
N SER A 57 10.03 -3.04 -1.08
CA SER A 57 9.00 -2.23 -1.73
C SER A 57 9.47 -1.69 -3.09
N SER A 58 10.75 -1.26 -3.19
CA SER A 58 11.31 -0.71 -4.43
C SER A 58 11.63 -1.77 -5.49
N TYR A 59 12.15 -2.94 -5.08
CA TYR A 59 12.68 -3.97 -5.99
C TYR A 59 11.73 -5.15 -6.21
N GLY A 60 10.69 -5.32 -5.39
CA GLY A 60 9.81 -6.49 -5.40
C GLY A 60 10.48 -7.79 -4.93
N ARG A 61 11.64 -7.70 -4.29
CA ARG A 61 12.40 -8.85 -3.76
C ARG A 61 13.31 -8.42 -2.62
N PHE A 62 13.67 -9.37 -1.74
CA PHE A 62 14.66 -9.14 -0.70
C PHE A 62 16.04 -8.93 -1.32
N GLY A 63 16.63 -7.76 -1.07
CA GLY A 63 17.90 -7.40 -1.70
C GLY A 63 18.43 -6.03 -1.27
N GLY A 64 19.57 -5.66 -1.82
CA GLY A 64 20.20 -4.37 -1.60
C GLY A 64 21.04 -4.28 -0.32
N LYS A 65 21.33 -3.05 0.10
CA LYS A 65 22.14 -2.72 1.27
C LYS A 65 21.45 -1.68 2.12
N VAL A 66 21.50 -1.85 3.44
CA VAL A 66 21.01 -0.89 4.43
C VAL A 66 22.18 -0.27 5.13
N VAL A 67 22.23 1.05 5.18
CA VAL A 67 23.29 1.81 5.86
C VAL A 67 22.72 2.35 7.17
N LEU A 68 23.31 1.91 8.26
CA LEU A 68 22.94 2.32 9.61
C LEU A 68 23.93 3.38 10.10
N LYS A 69 23.42 4.52 10.55
CA LYS A 69 24.21 5.64 11.08
C LYS A 69 23.84 5.90 12.53
N ASN A 70 24.74 6.56 13.26
CA ASN A 70 24.51 7.00 14.65
C ASN A 70 24.09 5.84 15.56
N LEU A 71 24.80 4.71 15.47
CA LEU A 71 24.57 3.54 16.30
C LEU A 71 25.17 3.76 17.69
N LYS A 72 24.44 3.30 18.71
CA LYS A 72 24.95 3.21 20.08
C LYS A 72 25.84 1.99 20.23
N SER A 73 26.73 1.97 21.22
CA SER A 73 27.64 0.84 21.49
C SER A 73 26.90 -0.49 21.60
N GLN A 74 25.80 -0.52 22.34
CA GLN A 74 24.96 -1.71 22.47
C GLN A 74 24.37 -2.18 21.13
N GLU A 75 23.94 -1.26 20.26
CA GLU A 75 23.43 -1.60 18.93
C GLU A 75 24.52 -2.20 18.03
N ILE A 76 25.78 -1.75 18.22
CA ILE A 76 26.93 -2.29 17.50
C ILE A 76 27.23 -3.71 18.00
N GLU A 77 27.29 -3.94 19.31
CA GLU A 77 27.51 -5.25 19.92
C GLU A 77 26.49 -6.30 19.48
N GLU A 78 25.21 -5.91 19.38
CA GLU A 78 24.14 -6.78 18.90
C GLU A 78 24.33 -7.16 17.41
N LEU A 79 24.74 -6.20 16.57
CA LEU A 79 25.07 -6.48 15.18
C LEU A 79 26.30 -7.38 15.07
N GLU A 80 27.35 -7.12 15.87
CA GLU A 80 28.57 -7.93 15.91
C GLU A 80 28.23 -9.38 16.31
N GLY A 81 27.41 -9.56 17.34
CA GLY A 81 26.99 -10.87 17.82
C GLY A 81 26.19 -11.66 16.77
N PHE A 82 25.33 -11.00 16.00
CA PHE A 82 24.54 -11.65 14.97
C PHE A 82 25.32 -11.95 13.68
N PHE A 83 26.17 -11.00 13.23
CA PHE A 83 26.92 -11.15 11.98
C PHE A 83 28.28 -11.85 12.17
N GLY A 84 28.71 -12.11 13.40
CA GLY A 84 30.03 -12.69 13.68
C GLY A 84 31.19 -11.83 13.19
N LYS A 85 31.01 -10.51 13.11
CA LYS A 85 31.97 -9.58 12.55
C LYS A 85 32.05 -8.31 13.37
N SER A 86 33.29 -7.82 13.66
CA SER A 86 33.45 -6.55 14.38
C SER A 86 33.14 -5.33 13.52
N PHE A 87 32.41 -4.40 14.13
CA PHE A 87 32.09 -3.07 13.61
C PHE A 87 32.62 -1.95 14.51
N HIS A 88 33.45 -2.31 15.50
CA HIS A 88 34.00 -1.36 16.45
C HIS A 88 34.73 -0.21 15.74
N GLY A 89 34.49 1.02 16.19
CA GLY A 89 35.12 2.23 15.63
C GLY A 89 34.52 2.72 14.29
N GLN A 90 33.50 2.04 13.74
CA GLN A 90 32.87 2.48 12.49
C GLN A 90 31.77 3.54 12.78
N LYS A 91 31.82 4.65 12.03
CA LYS A 91 30.77 5.69 12.09
C LYS A 91 29.44 5.25 11.47
N SER A 92 29.49 4.25 10.60
CA SER A 92 28.31 3.66 9.96
C SER A 92 28.54 2.19 9.65
N VAL A 93 27.49 1.39 9.80
CA VAL A 93 27.48 -0.03 9.47
C VAL A 93 26.63 -0.28 8.25
N THR A 94 27.19 -0.96 7.26
CA THR A 94 26.43 -1.37 6.05
C THR A 94 26.14 -2.85 6.11
N VAL A 95 24.84 -3.18 6.12
CA VAL A 95 24.32 -4.55 6.10
C VAL A 95 23.78 -4.85 4.71
N SER A 96 24.37 -5.83 4.01
CA SER A 96 23.80 -6.31 2.74
C SER A 96 22.80 -7.43 2.99
N ALA A 97 21.80 -7.54 2.12
CA ALA A 97 20.77 -8.59 2.17
C ALA A 97 21.39 -10.00 2.14
N GLU A 98 22.46 -10.18 1.37
CA GLU A 98 23.19 -11.44 1.30
C GLU A 98 23.82 -11.81 2.65
N LYS A 99 24.50 -10.87 3.29
CA LYS A 99 25.08 -11.09 4.64
C LYS A 99 24.02 -11.33 5.69
N PHE A 100 22.90 -10.63 5.61
CA PHE A 100 21.79 -10.85 6.51
C PHE A 100 21.21 -12.26 6.37
N ARG A 101 21.02 -12.74 5.13
CA ARG A 101 20.56 -14.10 4.84
C ARG A 101 21.54 -15.14 5.37
N GLN A 102 22.82 -15.00 5.09
CA GLN A 102 23.87 -15.91 5.56
C GLN A 102 23.93 -15.97 7.09
N ALA A 103 23.86 -14.82 7.78
CA ALA A 103 23.82 -14.77 9.23
C ALA A 103 22.57 -15.43 9.81
N LEU A 104 21.41 -15.25 9.16
CA LEU A 104 20.16 -15.88 9.54
C LEU A 104 20.24 -17.42 9.39
N GLU A 105 20.78 -17.90 8.26
CA GLU A 105 21.00 -19.32 7.98
C GLU A 105 22.02 -19.97 8.95
N ALA A 106 23.02 -19.22 9.38
CA ALA A 106 24.01 -19.69 10.37
C ALA A 106 23.47 -19.63 11.81
N SER A 107 22.34 -18.99 12.06
CA SER A 107 21.76 -18.85 13.38
C SER A 107 20.77 -20.00 13.72
N ARG A 108 20.25 -19.99 14.94
CA ARG A 108 19.14 -20.89 15.35
C ARG A 108 17.84 -20.62 14.58
N TYR A 109 17.76 -19.55 13.79
CA TYR A 109 16.61 -19.14 12.99
C TYR A 109 16.77 -19.52 11.50
N LYS A 110 17.60 -20.50 11.17
CA LYS A 110 17.89 -20.94 9.78
C LYS A 110 16.64 -21.30 8.96
N ASP A 111 15.56 -21.72 9.62
CA ASP A 111 14.29 -22.09 8.99
C ASP A 111 13.36 -20.88 8.76
N ILE A 112 13.80 -19.66 9.11
CA ILE A 112 13.07 -18.43 8.92
C ILE A 112 13.61 -17.67 7.72
N THR A 113 12.74 -17.29 6.79
CA THR A 113 13.14 -16.47 5.65
C THR A 113 13.18 -14.98 6.03
N PRO A 114 14.06 -14.19 5.42
CA PRO A 114 14.06 -12.73 5.62
C PRO A 114 12.70 -12.10 5.28
N GLU A 115 12.01 -12.60 4.26
CA GLU A 115 10.69 -12.13 3.84
C GLU A 115 9.65 -12.37 4.95
N TYR A 116 9.68 -13.54 5.60
CA TYR A 116 8.81 -13.82 6.75
C TYR A 116 9.04 -12.81 7.87
N LEU A 117 10.30 -12.49 8.19
CA LEU A 117 10.61 -11.48 9.21
C LEU A 117 10.08 -10.11 8.83
N LEU A 118 10.28 -9.66 7.59
CA LEU A 118 9.81 -8.36 7.14
C LEU A 118 8.28 -8.23 7.20
N GLU A 119 7.57 -9.28 6.85
CA GLU A 119 6.11 -9.28 6.86
C GLU A 119 5.56 -9.31 8.28
N ASN A 120 6.02 -10.25 9.10
CA ASN A 120 5.43 -10.49 10.42
C ASN A 120 5.94 -9.55 11.50
N PHE A 121 7.15 -8.99 11.34
CA PHE A 121 7.68 -8.00 12.28
C PHE A 121 6.88 -6.69 12.26
N PHE A 122 6.41 -6.28 11.10
CA PHE A 122 5.59 -5.05 10.95
C PHE A 122 4.09 -5.34 10.93
N GLY A 123 3.66 -6.61 10.84
CA GLY A 123 2.25 -6.99 10.78
C GLY A 123 1.53 -6.54 9.51
N GLU A 124 2.27 -6.29 8.43
CA GLU A 124 1.74 -5.80 7.17
C GLU A 124 2.28 -6.63 6.00
N PRO A 125 1.48 -6.87 4.96
CA PRO A 125 1.93 -7.64 3.81
C PRO A 125 3.16 -7.01 3.14
N LEU A 126 4.04 -7.87 2.65
CA LEU A 126 5.28 -7.48 1.99
C LEU A 126 5.04 -7.38 0.49
N LEU A 127 4.76 -6.17 0.01
CA LEU A 127 4.37 -5.92 -1.37
C LEU A 127 5.38 -5.03 -2.10
N GLY A 128 5.72 -5.40 -3.33
CA GLY A 128 6.47 -4.54 -4.24
C GLY A 128 5.59 -3.41 -4.80
N LYS A 129 6.21 -2.34 -5.32
CA LYS A 129 5.49 -1.20 -5.91
C LYS A 129 4.48 -1.59 -6.99
N GLN A 130 4.83 -2.57 -7.83
CA GLN A 130 3.93 -3.04 -8.89
C GLN A 130 2.71 -3.76 -8.31
N GLU A 131 2.91 -4.58 -7.29
CA GLU A 131 1.82 -5.29 -6.60
C GLU A 131 0.92 -4.31 -5.84
N GLN A 132 1.51 -3.33 -5.14
CA GLN A 132 0.76 -2.25 -4.48
C GLN A 132 -0.09 -1.47 -5.48
N LYS A 133 0.49 -1.13 -6.65
CA LYS A 133 -0.24 -0.44 -7.72
C LYS A 133 -1.39 -1.31 -8.25
N LEU A 134 -1.14 -2.59 -8.52
CA LEU A 134 -2.17 -3.51 -9.00
C LEU A 134 -3.32 -3.66 -8.01
N LEU A 135 -3.01 -3.87 -6.73
CA LEU A 135 -4.03 -3.96 -5.68
C LEU A 135 -4.85 -2.67 -5.58
N ARG A 136 -4.19 -1.52 -5.65
CA ARG A 136 -4.87 -0.22 -5.63
C ARG A 136 -5.82 -0.05 -6.81
N GLU A 137 -5.40 -0.43 -8.02
CA GLU A 137 -6.28 -0.38 -9.21
C GLU A 137 -7.47 -1.35 -9.08
N GLN A 138 -7.26 -2.52 -8.48
CA GLN A 138 -8.36 -3.45 -8.20
C GLN A 138 -9.36 -2.88 -7.17
N GLU A 139 -8.88 -2.22 -6.12
CA GLU A 139 -9.76 -1.56 -5.14
C GLU A 139 -10.52 -0.38 -5.76
N LYS A 140 -9.86 0.44 -6.60
CA LYS A 140 -10.53 1.49 -7.37
C LYS A 140 -11.63 0.91 -8.27
N GLU A 141 -11.35 -0.20 -8.95
CA GLU A 141 -12.36 -0.83 -9.81
C GLU A 141 -13.56 -1.34 -9.00
N LYS A 142 -13.36 -1.91 -7.81
CA LYS A 142 -14.47 -2.30 -6.92
C LYS A 142 -15.33 -1.11 -6.51
N ILE A 143 -14.70 0.01 -6.15
CA ILE A 143 -15.40 1.26 -5.80
C ILE A 143 -16.20 1.74 -7.02
N TRP A 144 -15.59 1.71 -8.21
CA TRP A 144 -16.23 2.11 -9.45
C TRP A 144 -17.46 1.26 -9.80
N GLN A 145 -17.34 -0.05 -9.70
CA GLN A 145 -18.47 -0.95 -9.94
C GLN A 145 -19.61 -0.72 -8.94
N LYS A 146 -19.27 -0.43 -7.68
CA LYS A 146 -20.27 -0.06 -6.67
C LYS A 146 -20.93 1.27 -7.03
N PHE A 147 -20.15 2.28 -7.45
CA PHE A 147 -20.66 3.57 -7.89
C PHE A 147 -21.66 3.41 -9.04
N LEU A 148 -21.32 2.67 -10.09
CA LEU A 148 -22.22 2.43 -11.23
C LEU A 148 -23.54 1.76 -10.80
N LYS A 149 -23.48 0.86 -9.82
CA LYS A 149 -24.66 0.22 -9.28
C LYS A 149 -25.53 1.18 -8.47
N ASP A 150 -24.92 2.00 -7.61
CA ASP A 150 -25.60 2.95 -6.72
C ASP A 150 -26.30 4.07 -7.51
N TYR A 151 -25.74 4.49 -8.64
CA TYR A 151 -26.24 5.58 -9.49
C TYR A 151 -26.92 5.12 -10.79
N LYS A 152 -27.25 3.84 -10.89
CA LYS A 152 -27.98 3.30 -12.03
C LYS A 152 -29.36 3.96 -12.18
N GLY A 153 -29.72 4.39 -13.38
CA GLY A 153 -30.97 5.06 -13.69
C GLY A 153 -31.04 6.54 -13.32
N THR A 154 -29.95 7.11 -12.78
CA THR A 154 -29.82 8.55 -12.53
C THR A 154 -29.17 9.26 -13.71
N GLU A 155 -29.22 10.60 -13.72
CA GLU A 155 -28.67 11.37 -14.85
C GLU A 155 -27.16 11.23 -15.00
N ILE A 156 -26.42 11.08 -13.88
CA ILE A 156 -24.96 10.89 -13.95
C ILE A 156 -24.56 9.58 -14.66
N GLU A 157 -25.46 8.59 -14.75
CA GLU A 157 -25.13 7.35 -15.47
C GLU A 157 -24.63 7.63 -16.89
N LYS A 158 -25.21 8.65 -17.56
CA LYS A 158 -24.83 9.07 -18.92
C LYS A 158 -23.46 9.76 -19.01
N ALA A 159 -22.98 10.32 -17.89
CA ALA A 159 -21.73 11.05 -17.79
C ALA A 159 -20.72 10.40 -16.82
N ALA A 160 -20.99 9.17 -16.38
CA ALA A 160 -20.19 8.49 -15.37
C ALA A 160 -18.70 8.35 -15.78
N GLU A 161 -18.41 7.99 -17.02
CA GLU A 161 -17.04 7.89 -17.52
C GLU A 161 -16.32 9.24 -17.58
N LEU A 162 -17.03 10.31 -17.89
CA LEU A 162 -16.47 11.68 -17.85
C LEU A 162 -16.08 12.01 -16.39
N LEU A 163 -16.97 11.77 -15.44
CA LEU A 163 -16.70 11.96 -14.01
C LEU A 163 -15.48 11.14 -13.57
N ARG A 164 -15.43 9.86 -13.95
CA ARG A 164 -14.30 8.99 -13.63
C ARG A 164 -12.96 9.56 -14.13
N ASN A 165 -12.93 10.08 -15.36
CA ASN A 165 -11.72 10.64 -15.94
C ASN A 165 -11.28 11.92 -15.22
N ILE A 166 -12.21 12.80 -14.88
CA ILE A 166 -11.94 14.05 -14.17
C ILE A 166 -11.39 13.76 -12.76
N VAL A 167 -12.03 12.83 -12.03
CA VAL A 167 -11.59 12.47 -10.67
C VAL A 167 -10.30 11.64 -10.69
N LYS A 168 -10.01 10.93 -11.78
CA LYS A 168 -8.76 10.17 -11.93
C LYS A 168 -7.52 11.05 -11.93
N ASP A 169 -7.61 12.23 -12.50
CA ASP A 169 -6.53 13.20 -12.58
C ASP A 169 -6.34 13.99 -11.27
N SER A 170 -7.26 13.87 -10.31
CA SER A 170 -7.07 14.43 -8.98
C SER A 170 -6.02 13.62 -8.22
N ASP A 171 -5.03 14.32 -7.64
CA ASP A 171 -3.88 13.77 -6.91
C ASP A 171 -4.25 13.05 -5.59
N SER A 172 -5.53 12.73 -5.36
CA SER A 172 -5.96 12.06 -4.13
C SER A 172 -5.34 10.66 -4.05
N GLN A 173 -4.37 10.52 -3.15
CA GLN A 173 -3.69 9.25 -2.91
C GLN A 173 -4.58 8.25 -2.15
N GLU A 174 -5.64 8.71 -1.50
CA GLU A 174 -6.52 7.90 -0.68
C GLU A 174 -7.77 7.42 -1.44
N LEU A 175 -8.05 6.12 -1.37
CA LEU A 175 -9.24 5.52 -2.00
C LEU A 175 -10.55 6.09 -1.47
N ALA A 176 -10.58 6.45 -0.18
CA ALA A 176 -11.74 7.06 0.45
C ALA A 176 -12.03 8.48 -0.07
N GLU A 177 -10.99 9.24 -0.40
CA GLU A 177 -11.14 10.56 -1.01
C GLU A 177 -11.62 10.44 -2.45
N TRP A 178 -11.12 9.45 -3.18
CA TRP A 178 -11.56 9.17 -4.53
C TRP A 178 -13.04 8.75 -4.58
N ASP A 179 -13.50 7.89 -3.69
CA ASP A 179 -14.93 7.52 -3.56
C ASP A 179 -15.79 8.75 -3.21
N ARG A 180 -15.35 9.58 -2.25
CA ARG A 180 -16.05 10.82 -1.90
C ARG A 180 -16.16 11.79 -3.07
N ALA A 181 -15.10 11.96 -3.83
CA ALA A 181 -15.09 12.85 -5.00
C ALA A 181 -16.05 12.37 -6.10
N LEU A 182 -16.10 11.04 -6.36
CA LEU A 182 -17.07 10.46 -7.29
C LEU A 182 -18.50 10.72 -6.84
N ARG A 183 -18.82 10.48 -5.58
CA ARG A 183 -20.19 10.68 -5.04
C ARG A 183 -20.59 12.14 -5.06
N LEU A 184 -19.71 13.04 -4.64
CA LEU A 184 -19.97 14.47 -4.69
C LEU A 184 -20.20 14.94 -6.13
N GLY A 185 -19.38 14.48 -7.09
CA GLY A 185 -19.58 14.79 -8.50
C GLY A 185 -20.92 14.27 -9.05
N ALA A 186 -21.32 13.08 -8.63
CA ALA A 186 -22.62 12.52 -9.04
C ALA A 186 -23.80 13.32 -8.48
N GLU A 187 -23.77 13.67 -7.19
CA GLU A 187 -24.80 14.49 -6.57
C GLU A 187 -24.89 15.85 -7.23
N MET A 188 -23.75 16.48 -7.48
CA MET A 188 -23.69 17.74 -8.19
C MET A 188 -24.31 17.64 -9.59
N TYR A 189 -23.95 16.64 -10.38
CA TYR A 189 -24.45 16.45 -11.74
C TYR A 189 -25.97 16.20 -11.77
N ASN A 190 -26.46 15.35 -10.86
CA ASN A 190 -27.88 15.00 -10.79
C ASN A 190 -28.76 16.19 -10.39
N HIS A 191 -28.23 17.17 -9.66
CA HIS A 191 -28.97 18.33 -9.16
C HIS A 191 -28.65 19.64 -9.90
N LEU A 192 -28.03 19.58 -11.07
CA LEU A 192 -27.73 20.79 -11.85
C LEU A 192 -29.00 21.61 -12.17
N PRO A 193 -29.05 22.91 -11.83
CA PRO A 193 -30.27 23.72 -11.88
C PRO A 193 -30.79 24.00 -13.31
N TYR A 194 -29.98 23.84 -14.35
CA TYR A 194 -30.41 24.10 -15.74
C TYR A 194 -31.59 23.22 -16.19
N ARG A 195 -31.89 22.16 -15.44
CA ARG A 195 -33.03 21.27 -15.71
C ARG A 195 -34.36 21.77 -15.10
N GLN A 196 -34.28 22.73 -14.20
CA GLN A 196 -35.45 23.23 -13.43
C GLN A 196 -35.88 24.64 -13.82
N SER A 197 -35.32 25.21 -14.89
CA SER A 197 -35.62 26.59 -15.34
C SER A 197 -35.27 27.72 -14.34
N ASP A 198 -34.84 27.42 -13.16
CA ASP A 198 -34.55 28.40 -12.11
C ASP A 198 -33.05 28.74 -12.07
N LYS A 199 -32.76 30.02 -11.93
CA LYS A 199 -31.39 30.50 -11.69
C LYS A 199 -31.03 30.30 -10.24
N LEU A 200 -30.00 29.53 -9.95
CA LEU A 200 -29.49 29.30 -8.62
C LEU A 200 -28.07 29.86 -8.49
N TYR A 201 -27.80 30.61 -7.43
CA TYR A 201 -26.43 31.09 -7.13
C TYR A 201 -25.54 29.90 -6.76
N LEU A 202 -24.30 29.91 -7.27
CA LEU A 202 -23.33 28.84 -7.02
C LEU A 202 -23.15 28.52 -5.54
N ALA A 203 -23.03 29.55 -4.70
CA ALA A 203 -22.88 29.37 -3.26
C ALA A 203 -24.10 28.70 -2.59
N VAL A 204 -25.31 29.00 -3.07
CA VAL A 204 -26.54 28.35 -2.59
C VAL A 204 -26.58 26.88 -3.02
N PHE A 205 -26.24 26.60 -4.28
CA PHE A 205 -26.15 25.25 -4.80
C PHE A 205 -25.10 24.41 -4.04
N ALA A 206 -23.92 24.99 -3.79
CA ALA A 206 -22.89 24.34 -3.02
C ALA A 206 -23.33 24.05 -1.58
N ALA A 207 -23.96 25.03 -0.92
CA ALA A 207 -24.46 24.86 0.45
C ALA A 207 -25.57 23.80 0.54
N MET A 208 -26.46 23.71 -0.44
CA MET A 208 -27.52 22.69 -0.48
C MET A 208 -26.96 21.28 -0.55
N LEU A 209 -25.91 21.05 -1.35
CA LEU A 209 -25.36 19.72 -1.56
C LEU A 209 -24.31 19.30 -0.53
N THR A 210 -23.58 20.26 0.04
CA THR A 210 -22.42 19.95 0.87
C THR A 210 -22.44 20.58 2.27
N GLY A 211 -23.37 21.47 2.53
CA GLY A 211 -23.38 22.31 3.73
C GLY A 211 -22.33 23.43 3.71
N ASN A 212 -21.48 23.51 2.68
CA ASN A 212 -20.45 24.52 2.54
C ASN A 212 -20.65 25.37 1.27
N PRO A 213 -20.92 26.68 1.39
CA PRO A 213 -21.16 27.55 0.23
C PRO A 213 -19.92 27.73 -0.67
N HIS A 214 -18.72 27.39 -0.18
CA HIS A 214 -17.44 27.49 -0.90
C HIS A 214 -16.98 26.17 -1.51
N ALA A 215 -17.76 25.10 -1.43
CA ALA A 215 -17.34 23.77 -1.90
C ALA A 215 -17.09 23.74 -3.41
N PHE A 216 -17.74 24.61 -4.19
CA PHE A 216 -17.62 24.64 -5.65
C PHE A 216 -16.88 25.89 -6.17
N ASP A 217 -16.14 26.58 -5.29
CA ASP A 217 -15.31 27.70 -5.71
C ASP A 217 -14.22 27.26 -6.69
N ASN A 218 -13.80 28.17 -7.54
CA ASN A 218 -12.72 27.94 -8.49
C ASN A 218 -11.44 27.47 -7.74
N GLY A 219 -10.79 26.43 -8.24
CA GLY A 219 -9.61 25.82 -7.62
C GLY A 219 -9.92 24.69 -6.63
N THR A 220 -11.18 24.49 -6.22
CA THR A 220 -11.55 23.24 -5.52
C THR A 220 -11.74 22.10 -6.53
N THR A 221 -11.51 20.86 -6.10
CA THR A 221 -11.72 19.68 -6.96
C THR A 221 -13.14 19.63 -7.49
N ALA A 222 -14.13 19.88 -6.62
CA ALA A 222 -15.54 19.88 -6.99
C ALA A 222 -15.90 21.07 -7.90
N GLY A 223 -15.35 22.26 -7.66
CA GLY A 223 -15.51 23.42 -8.52
C GLY A 223 -14.93 23.20 -9.91
N ASN A 224 -13.71 22.67 -10.00
CA ASN A 224 -13.08 22.32 -11.27
C ASN A 224 -13.91 21.30 -12.06
N PHE A 225 -14.48 20.31 -11.37
CA PHE A 225 -15.41 19.36 -11.99
C PHE A 225 -16.65 20.07 -12.54
N LEU A 226 -17.28 20.92 -11.75
CA LEU A 226 -18.45 21.69 -12.16
C LEU A 226 -18.20 22.47 -13.44
N TYR A 227 -17.04 23.16 -13.52
CA TYR A 227 -16.64 23.93 -14.71
C TYR A 227 -16.39 23.06 -15.96
N GLN A 228 -16.10 21.77 -15.79
CA GLN A 228 -15.89 20.86 -16.93
C GLN A 228 -17.19 20.23 -17.44
N ILE A 229 -18.26 20.23 -16.66
CA ILE A 229 -19.54 19.61 -17.02
C ILE A 229 -20.63 20.62 -17.43
N ILE A 230 -20.39 21.93 -17.21
CA ILE A 230 -21.23 23.03 -17.70
C ILE A 230 -20.72 23.49 -19.06
#